data_b922cac7aeda93393e7437eb487c0463
#
_entry.id   b922cac7aeda93393e7437eb487c0463
#
_cell.length_a   1.000
_cell.length_b   1.000
_cell.length_c   1.000
_cell.angle_alpha   90.00
_cell.angle_beta   90.00
_cell.angle_gamma   90.00
#
_symmetry.space_group_name_H-M   'P 1'
#
loop_
_entity.id
_entity.type
_entity.pdbx_description
1 polymer ?
#
loop_
_entity_poly.entity_id
_entity_poly.type
_entity_poly.pdbx_seq_one_letter_code
_entity_poly.pdbx_strand_id
1 'polypeptide(L)'
;MWSAAVVLAVTTPAVRASAVQAPAVQAPVVPAPESPAVSPATATAQPPRSGSVRTDTLWAQALGVRKALTVYLPPSYGTGSTRYPLLVYLHGRGGNERDWVTTGQLPRLVDSLVAAGLPEAIIAMPDGDDGWYTTWASLPDAACAADTVRREPARSYCVPWPHYDDYIARDVVQHMDRSYRTRSDRAHRGVAGLSMGGYGAITLALAYPEVFAAAASHSGVLSPRLRIGALPTDSARYGRTLDELARGARHLWPSLRTVFGTDTIAWRGRDPRTMAERLAPRVAAGRATWPALRLDIGIEDIWMPQNRDFAAALAGLGVPHEYREYPGAHTWPYWRSHLPESLGFLLRVVR
;
A
#
# COMPACT_ATOMS: atom_id res chain seq x y z
N MET A 1 -28.55 -26.85 50.04
CA MET A 1 -27.29 -27.13 50.77
C MET A 1 -26.24 -26.25 50.18
N TRP A 2 -25.81 -25.26 50.93
CA TRP A 2 -24.83 -24.25 50.55
C TRP A 2 -23.46 -24.76 50.98
N SER A 3 -22.45 -24.76 50.10
CA SER A 3 -21.05 -24.93 50.45
C SER A 3 -20.29 -23.64 50.14
N ALA A 4 -19.77 -23.03 51.20
CA ALA A 4 -18.95 -21.83 51.16
C ALA A 4 -17.49 -22.18 50.82
N ALA A 5 -16.89 -21.45 49.90
CA ALA A 5 -15.46 -21.52 49.61
C ALA A 5 -14.73 -20.45 50.43
N VAL A 6 -13.74 -20.90 51.19
CA VAL A 6 -12.85 -20.07 52.05
C VAL A 6 -11.72 -19.53 51.17
N VAL A 7 -11.54 -18.19 51.19
CA VAL A 7 -10.40 -17.51 50.58
C VAL A 7 -9.34 -17.32 51.66
N LEU A 8 -8.18 -17.90 51.50
CA LEU A 8 -6.99 -17.69 52.33
C LEU A 8 -6.20 -16.51 51.74
N ALA A 9 -6.09 -15.44 52.50
CA ALA A 9 -5.21 -14.30 52.21
C ALA A 9 -3.78 -14.62 52.70
N VAL A 10 -2.81 -14.56 51.84
CA VAL A 10 -1.36 -14.66 52.16
C VAL A 10 -0.80 -13.27 52.28
N THR A 11 -0.41 -12.90 53.48
CA THR A 11 0.30 -11.62 53.76
C THR A 11 1.82 -11.85 53.70
N THR A 12 2.50 -11.12 52.82
CA THR A 12 3.97 -11.06 52.76
C THR A 12 4.48 -9.89 53.60
N PRO A 13 5.54 -10.04 54.41
CA PRO A 13 6.11 -8.95 55.22
C PRO A 13 7.00 -8.03 54.36
N ALA A 14 6.86 -6.71 54.57
CA ALA A 14 7.70 -5.68 53.99
C ALA A 14 9.09 -5.66 54.66
N VAL A 15 10.14 -5.80 53.84
CA VAL A 15 11.53 -5.58 54.29
C VAL A 15 11.85 -4.10 54.13
N ARG A 16 12.13 -3.42 55.26
CA ARG A 16 12.67 -2.07 55.27
C ARG A 16 14.16 -2.10 54.95
N ALA A 17 14.56 -1.46 53.87
CA ALA A 17 15.97 -1.18 53.57
C ALA A 17 16.39 0.14 54.25
N SER A 18 17.35 0.07 55.13
CA SER A 18 18.02 1.24 55.75
C SER A 18 19.07 1.78 54.80
N ALA A 19 18.92 3.04 54.37
CA ALA A 19 19.94 3.75 53.59
C ALA A 19 21.09 4.22 54.48
N VAL A 20 22.29 3.73 54.21
CA VAL A 20 23.55 4.24 54.80
C VAL A 20 24.06 5.37 53.91
N GLN A 21 24.11 6.59 54.41
CA GLN A 21 24.71 7.74 53.75
C GLN A 21 26.25 7.70 53.90
N ALA A 22 26.95 7.70 52.77
CA ALA A 22 28.40 7.88 52.71
C ALA A 22 28.75 9.38 52.72
N PRO A 23 29.88 9.79 53.32
CA PRO A 23 30.27 11.21 53.39
C PRO A 23 30.74 11.74 52.02
N ALA A 24 30.31 12.96 51.70
CA ALA A 24 30.72 13.68 50.50
C ALA A 24 32.18 14.14 50.58
N VAL A 25 33.01 13.66 49.67
CA VAL A 25 34.37 14.17 49.43
C VAL A 25 34.28 15.30 48.42
N GLN A 26 34.61 16.53 48.81
CA GLN A 26 34.71 17.67 47.90
C GLN A 26 36.01 17.56 47.09
N ALA A 27 35.86 17.48 45.76
CA ALA A 27 36.97 17.57 44.82
C ALA A 27 37.36 19.05 44.58
N PRO A 28 38.65 19.38 44.31
CA PRO A 28 39.08 20.75 44.04
C PRO A 28 38.53 21.28 42.72
N VAL A 29 38.02 22.51 42.74
CA VAL A 29 37.55 23.24 41.57
C VAL A 29 38.74 23.69 40.72
N VAL A 30 38.91 23.10 39.54
CA VAL A 30 39.85 23.59 38.54
C VAL A 30 39.10 24.58 37.65
N PRO A 31 39.57 25.81 37.40
CA PRO A 31 38.90 26.75 36.50
C PRO A 31 38.94 26.23 35.06
N ALA A 32 37.78 26.25 34.40
CA ALA A 32 37.65 25.86 33.00
C ALA A 32 38.38 26.87 32.09
N PRO A 33 39.01 26.43 31.00
CA PRO A 33 39.57 27.37 30.00
C PRO A 33 38.43 28.10 29.29
N GLU A 34 38.60 29.42 29.10
CA GLU A 34 37.68 30.25 28.36
C GLU A 34 37.60 29.76 26.89
N SER A 35 36.44 29.32 26.48
CA SER A 35 36.14 28.99 25.06
C SER A 35 36.09 30.28 24.24
N PRO A 36 36.70 30.31 23.04
CA PRO A 36 36.56 31.47 22.19
C PRO A 36 35.09 31.61 21.75
N ALA A 37 34.58 32.84 21.82
CA ALA A 37 33.23 33.19 21.40
C ALA A 37 33.05 32.87 19.93
N VAL A 38 32.34 31.78 19.65
CA VAL A 38 31.84 31.47 18.30
C VAL A 38 30.64 32.39 18.05
N SER A 39 30.82 33.40 17.21
CA SER A 39 29.70 34.20 16.69
C SER A 39 28.68 33.26 16.06
N PRO A 40 27.39 33.33 16.40
CA PRO A 40 26.37 32.58 15.70
C PRO A 40 26.28 33.13 14.27
N ALA A 41 26.83 32.38 13.30
CA ALA A 41 26.43 32.58 11.92
C ALA A 41 24.95 32.22 11.87
N THR A 42 24.09 33.23 11.80
CA THR A 42 22.67 33.11 11.47
C THR A 42 22.60 32.57 10.05
N ALA A 43 22.70 31.26 9.89
CA ALA A 43 22.24 30.58 8.71
C ALA A 43 20.72 30.82 8.68
N THR A 44 20.29 31.77 7.85
CA THR A 44 18.87 31.88 7.49
C THR A 44 18.46 30.55 6.88
N ALA A 45 17.84 29.69 7.70
CA ALA A 45 17.29 28.43 7.24
C ALA A 45 16.28 28.77 6.14
N GLN A 46 16.64 28.49 4.91
CA GLN A 46 15.67 28.55 3.81
C GLN A 46 14.48 27.66 4.21
N PRO A 47 13.24 28.18 4.02
CA PRO A 47 12.07 27.35 4.32
C PRO A 47 12.21 26.02 3.55
N PRO A 48 11.83 24.89 4.17
CA PRO A 48 11.91 23.60 3.51
C PRO A 48 11.20 23.68 2.16
N ARG A 49 11.91 23.34 1.10
CA ARG A 49 11.33 23.32 -0.24
C ARG A 49 10.25 22.24 -0.26
N SER A 50 9.05 22.58 -0.71
CA SER A 50 7.95 21.64 -0.91
C SER A 50 8.00 21.09 -2.33
N GLY A 51 7.54 19.85 -2.48
CA GLY A 51 7.29 19.26 -3.79
C GLY A 51 6.14 19.96 -4.51
N SER A 52 5.90 19.56 -5.74
CA SER A 52 4.80 20.10 -6.55
C SER A 52 3.89 19.00 -7.06
N VAL A 53 2.61 19.34 -7.24
CA VAL A 53 1.61 18.41 -7.78
C VAL A 53 1.17 18.91 -9.15
N ARG A 54 1.09 17.98 -10.11
CA ARG A 54 0.61 18.24 -11.47
C ARG A 54 -0.47 17.23 -11.84
N THR A 55 -1.33 17.59 -12.75
CA THR A 55 -2.29 16.66 -13.37
C THR A 55 -1.97 16.56 -14.84
N ASP A 56 -1.72 15.34 -15.29
CA ASP A 56 -1.51 14.98 -16.68
C ASP A 56 -2.74 14.29 -17.24
N THR A 57 -2.79 14.16 -18.55
CA THR A 57 -3.71 13.29 -19.28
C THR A 57 -2.90 12.43 -20.23
N LEU A 58 -2.99 11.11 -20.11
CA LEU A 58 -2.35 10.17 -21.04
C LEU A 58 -3.37 9.43 -21.88
N TRP A 59 -2.96 9.01 -23.08
CA TRP A 59 -3.69 8.01 -23.84
C TRP A 59 -3.37 6.62 -23.26
N ALA A 60 -4.38 5.98 -22.66
CA ALA A 60 -4.27 4.62 -22.13
C ALA A 60 -4.55 3.63 -23.28
N GLN A 61 -3.50 3.11 -23.90
CA GLN A 61 -3.62 2.16 -25.03
C GLN A 61 -4.38 0.91 -24.61
N ALA A 62 -4.12 0.42 -23.40
CA ALA A 62 -4.74 -0.78 -22.85
C ALA A 62 -6.24 -0.60 -22.54
N LEU A 63 -6.72 0.64 -22.42
CA LEU A 63 -8.11 0.97 -22.15
C LEU A 63 -8.84 1.56 -23.39
N GLY A 64 -8.09 2.09 -24.37
CA GLY A 64 -8.62 2.76 -25.54
C GLY A 64 -9.23 4.14 -25.26
N VAL A 65 -8.85 4.80 -24.17
CA VAL A 65 -9.37 6.10 -23.73
C VAL A 65 -8.26 6.99 -23.16
N ARG A 66 -8.56 8.28 -22.98
CA ARG A 66 -7.71 9.18 -22.21
C ARG A 66 -8.02 9.04 -20.74
N LYS A 67 -6.96 8.96 -19.90
CA LYS A 67 -7.06 8.87 -18.45
C LYS A 67 -6.30 10.02 -17.77
N ALA A 68 -6.85 10.48 -16.66
CA ALA A 68 -6.18 11.46 -15.80
C ALA A 68 -5.11 10.78 -14.94
N LEU A 69 -4.06 11.53 -14.66
CA LEU A 69 -2.93 11.10 -13.84
C LEU A 69 -2.46 12.28 -12.99
N THR A 70 -2.50 12.16 -11.69
CA THR A 70 -1.88 13.14 -10.79
C THR A 70 -0.46 12.71 -10.45
N VAL A 71 0.49 13.67 -10.52
CA VAL A 71 1.92 13.40 -10.31
C VAL A 71 2.45 14.33 -9.21
N TYR A 72 3.04 13.76 -8.18
CA TYR A 72 3.86 14.49 -7.22
C TYR A 72 5.32 14.46 -7.66
N LEU A 73 5.94 15.64 -7.68
CA LEU A 73 7.36 15.84 -7.97
C LEU A 73 8.07 16.30 -6.70
N PRO A 74 9.20 15.69 -6.33
CA PRO A 74 9.88 16.00 -5.09
C PRO A 74 10.49 17.41 -5.05
N PRO A 75 10.84 17.93 -3.86
CA PRO A 75 11.34 19.30 -3.68
C PRO A 75 12.54 19.66 -4.55
N SER A 76 13.45 18.72 -4.80
CA SER A 76 14.64 18.97 -5.63
C SER A 76 14.38 18.84 -7.13
N TYR A 77 13.16 18.44 -7.55
CA TYR A 77 12.87 18.20 -8.97
C TYR A 77 13.04 19.44 -9.85
N GLY A 78 12.76 20.64 -9.34
CA GLY A 78 12.94 21.89 -10.07
C GLY A 78 14.41 22.29 -10.30
N THR A 79 15.36 21.62 -9.67
CA THR A 79 16.78 21.97 -9.71
C THR A 79 17.62 20.77 -10.17
N GLY A 80 18.44 20.95 -11.21
CA GLY A 80 19.36 19.92 -11.69
C GLY A 80 18.72 18.86 -12.59
N SER A 81 19.46 17.74 -12.80
CA SER A 81 19.16 16.68 -13.76
C SER A 81 18.95 15.31 -13.09
N THR A 82 18.84 15.28 -11.78
CA THR A 82 18.66 14.02 -11.00
C THR A 82 17.45 13.22 -11.50
N ARG A 83 17.62 11.90 -11.61
CA ARG A 83 16.57 10.94 -11.87
C ARG A 83 16.13 10.27 -10.56
N TYR A 84 14.84 10.04 -10.40
CA TYR A 84 14.20 9.58 -9.17
C TYR A 84 13.56 8.22 -9.35
N PRO A 85 13.46 7.41 -8.29
CA PRO A 85 12.59 6.24 -8.30
C PRO A 85 11.13 6.65 -8.56
N LEU A 86 10.38 5.74 -9.16
CA LEU A 86 8.95 5.91 -9.44
C LEU A 86 8.13 5.07 -8.46
N LEU A 87 7.24 5.69 -7.73
CA LEU A 87 6.19 5.03 -6.96
C LEU A 87 4.83 5.26 -7.62
N VAL A 88 4.06 4.20 -7.80
CA VAL A 88 2.68 4.29 -8.30
C VAL A 88 1.73 4.05 -7.14
N TYR A 89 0.84 5.03 -6.86
CA TYR A 89 -0.12 4.97 -5.75
C TYR A 89 -1.55 4.83 -6.27
N LEU A 90 -2.19 3.71 -5.96
CA LEU A 90 -3.48 3.30 -6.46
C LEU A 90 -4.58 3.66 -5.47
N HIS A 91 -5.66 4.31 -5.93
CA HIS A 91 -6.81 4.68 -5.12
C HIS A 91 -7.73 3.48 -4.82
N GLY A 92 -8.65 3.65 -3.89
CA GLY A 92 -9.69 2.68 -3.55
C GLY A 92 -10.91 2.75 -4.48
N ARG A 93 -11.83 1.80 -4.34
CA ARG A 93 -13.09 1.80 -5.11
C ARG A 93 -13.90 3.09 -4.89
N GLY A 94 -14.43 3.62 -5.97
CA GLY A 94 -15.18 4.89 -5.99
C GLY A 94 -14.30 6.13 -5.89
N GLY A 95 -12.97 5.97 -5.88
CA GLY A 95 -12.00 7.06 -5.88
C GLY A 95 -11.50 7.42 -7.28
N ASN A 96 -10.50 8.31 -7.32
CA ASN A 96 -9.84 8.74 -8.55
C ASN A 96 -8.38 9.19 -8.29
N GLU A 97 -7.72 9.71 -9.30
CA GLU A 97 -6.31 10.17 -9.27
C GLU A 97 -6.01 11.25 -8.21
N ARG A 98 -7.04 11.90 -7.67
CA ARG A 98 -6.86 13.02 -6.73
C ARG A 98 -6.92 12.61 -5.27
N ASP A 99 -7.42 11.41 -4.97
CA ASP A 99 -7.73 10.97 -3.60
C ASP A 99 -6.51 11.02 -2.67
N TRP A 100 -5.36 10.57 -3.16
CA TRP A 100 -4.13 10.61 -2.38
C TRP A 100 -3.65 12.03 -2.07
N VAL A 101 -3.97 13.00 -2.94
CA VAL A 101 -3.65 14.42 -2.72
C VAL A 101 -4.65 15.04 -1.76
N THR A 102 -5.95 14.91 -2.04
CA THR A 102 -7.01 15.64 -1.33
C THR A 102 -7.31 15.03 0.04
N THR A 103 -7.61 13.73 0.06
CA THR A 103 -8.00 13.01 1.27
C THR A 103 -6.79 12.36 1.93
N GLY A 104 -5.89 11.79 1.16
CA GLY A 104 -4.65 11.16 1.65
C GLY A 104 -3.62 12.13 2.18
N GLN A 105 -3.64 13.40 1.74
CA GLN A 105 -2.66 14.44 2.08
C GLN A 105 -1.21 13.99 1.81
N LEU A 106 -1.03 13.06 0.85
CA LEU A 106 0.24 12.42 0.54
C LEU A 106 1.37 13.43 0.25
N PRO A 107 1.18 14.49 -0.57
CA PRO A 107 2.26 15.43 -0.87
C PRO A 107 2.84 16.08 0.39
N ARG A 108 1.96 16.55 1.29
CA ARG A 108 2.38 17.19 2.54
C ARG A 108 3.15 16.23 3.46
N LEU A 109 2.70 14.98 3.51
CA LEU A 109 3.36 13.95 4.31
C LEU A 109 4.74 13.61 3.72
N VAL A 110 4.82 13.42 2.39
CA VAL A 110 6.09 13.13 1.71
C VAL A 110 7.09 14.26 1.91
N ASP A 111 6.66 15.54 1.76
CA ASP A 111 7.53 16.71 2.03
C ASP A 111 8.10 16.67 3.45
N SER A 112 7.26 16.37 4.45
CA SER A 112 7.69 16.25 5.84
C SER A 112 8.69 15.12 6.04
N LEU A 113 8.47 13.97 5.42
CA LEU A 113 9.35 12.81 5.51
C LEU A 113 10.69 13.06 4.78
N VAL A 114 10.65 13.72 3.63
CA VAL A 114 11.86 14.12 2.87
C VAL A 114 12.68 15.11 3.71
N ALA A 115 12.05 16.11 4.33
CA ALA A 115 12.72 17.01 5.26
C ALA A 115 13.34 16.29 6.46
N ALA A 116 12.78 15.15 6.86
CA ALA A 116 13.30 14.27 7.90
C ALA A 116 14.34 13.24 7.39
N GLY A 117 14.74 13.29 6.11
CA GLY A 117 15.79 12.45 5.52
C GLY A 117 15.29 11.25 4.71
N LEU A 118 13.97 11.11 4.45
CA LEU A 118 13.48 10.09 3.53
C LEU A 118 13.99 10.41 2.10
N PRO A 119 14.44 9.40 1.31
CA PRO A 119 14.81 9.62 -0.08
C PRO A 119 13.67 10.19 -0.92
N GLU A 120 13.99 11.06 -1.85
CA GLU A 120 13.03 11.64 -2.79
C GLU A 120 12.58 10.65 -3.85
N ALA A 121 11.31 10.73 -4.25
CA ALA A 121 10.73 9.94 -5.33
C ALA A 121 9.70 10.76 -6.12
N ILE A 122 9.48 10.37 -7.38
CA ILE A 122 8.30 10.78 -8.15
C ILE A 122 7.16 9.82 -7.80
N ILE A 123 5.96 10.37 -7.53
CA ILE A 123 4.79 9.56 -7.22
C ILE A 123 3.71 9.81 -8.26
N ALA A 124 3.32 8.76 -8.96
CA ALA A 124 2.23 8.74 -9.93
C ALA A 124 0.95 8.20 -9.29
N MET A 125 -0.14 8.90 -9.43
CA MET A 125 -1.47 8.55 -8.90
C MET A 125 -2.45 8.50 -10.07
N PRO A 126 -2.58 7.34 -10.76
CA PRO A 126 -3.45 7.19 -11.90
C PRO A 126 -4.91 7.04 -11.50
N ASP A 127 -5.82 7.53 -12.35
CA ASP A 127 -7.23 7.17 -12.29
C ASP A 127 -7.42 5.76 -12.84
N GLY A 128 -7.81 4.82 -11.99
CA GLY A 128 -8.05 3.40 -12.30
C GLY A 128 -9.53 3.02 -12.31
N ASP A 129 -10.44 4.00 -12.28
CA ASP A 129 -11.89 3.77 -12.15
C ASP A 129 -12.22 2.78 -11.01
N ASP A 130 -13.26 1.96 -11.17
CA ASP A 130 -13.50 0.75 -10.35
C ASP A 130 -12.99 -0.50 -11.07
N GLY A 131 -11.90 -0.38 -11.84
CA GLY A 131 -11.33 -1.41 -12.71
C GLY A 131 -10.57 -2.51 -11.97
N TRP A 132 -10.39 -2.41 -10.65
CA TRP A 132 -9.66 -3.38 -9.81
C TRP A 132 -8.23 -3.65 -10.29
N TYR A 133 -7.67 -2.77 -11.13
CA TYR A 133 -6.29 -2.89 -11.63
C TYR A 133 -5.95 -4.27 -12.21
N THR A 134 -6.93 -4.88 -12.88
CA THR A 134 -6.82 -6.19 -13.53
C THR A 134 -7.58 -6.20 -14.85
N THR A 135 -7.22 -7.08 -15.77
CA THR A 135 -8.00 -7.31 -16.98
C THR A 135 -9.36 -7.88 -16.61
N TRP A 136 -10.44 -7.30 -17.11
CA TRP A 136 -11.81 -7.77 -16.84
C TRP A 136 -12.09 -9.11 -17.54
N ALA A 137 -12.94 -9.91 -16.93
CA ALA A 137 -13.37 -11.19 -17.49
C ALA A 137 -14.28 -11.02 -18.70
N SER A 138 -14.97 -9.87 -18.82
CA SER A 138 -15.87 -9.54 -19.91
C SER A 138 -15.76 -8.06 -20.26
N LEU A 139 -16.15 -7.71 -21.48
CA LEU A 139 -16.26 -6.31 -21.87
C LEU A 139 -17.41 -5.62 -21.12
N PRO A 140 -17.33 -4.30 -20.89
CA PRO A 140 -18.44 -3.54 -20.35
C PRO A 140 -19.68 -3.68 -21.27
N ASP A 141 -20.82 -3.84 -20.65
CA ASP A 141 -22.10 -3.84 -21.38
C ASP A 141 -22.64 -2.40 -21.58
N ALA A 142 -23.76 -2.29 -22.31
CA ALA A 142 -24.41 -1.01 -22.56
C ALA A 142 -24.92 -0.32 -21.28
N ALA A 143 -25.10 -1.07 -20.16
CA ALA A 143 -25.51 -0.53 -18.88
C ALA A 143 -24.42 0.31 -18.22
N CYS A 144 -23.15 0.12 -18.59
CA CYS A 144 -22.05 0.93 -18.12
C CYS A 144 -22.30 2.43 -18.37
N ALA A 145 -22.79 2.82 -19.55
CA ALA A 145 -23.03 4.20 -19.90
C ALA A 145 -24.25 4.82 -19.17
N ALA A 146 -25.10 3.99 -18.60
CA ALA A 146 -26.28 4.40 -17.84
C ALA A 146 -26.01 4.61 -16.33
N ASP A 147 -24.78 4.36 -15.87
CA ASP A 147 -24.39 4.59 -14.47
C ASP A 147 -24.34 6.09 -14.18
N THR A 148 -25.33 6.59 -13.44
CA THR A 148 -25.44 8.00 -13.04
C THR A 148 -24.82 8.30 -11.69
N VAL A 149 -24.28 7.31 -11.00
CA VAL A 149 -23.69 7.45 -9.66
C VAL A 149 -22.28 8.05 -9.75
N ARG A 150 -21.59 7.85 -10.86
CA ARG A 150 -20.24 8.36 -11.09
C ARG A 150 -20.25 9.83 -11.50
N ARG A 151 -19.30 10.59 -10.98
CA ARG A 151 -19.13 12.02 -11.30
C ARG A 151 -18.40 12.24 -12.62
N GLU A 152 -17.62 11.26 -13.07
CA GLU A 152 -16.89 11.32 -14.32
C GLU A 152 -17.79 11.02 -15.52
N PRO A 153 -17.47 11.55 -16.70
CA PRO A 153 -18.22 11.20 -17.93
C PRO A 153 -18.10 9.71 -18.26
N ALA A 154 -19.19 9.08 -18.69
CA ALA A 154 -19.23 7.65 -19.05
C ALA A 154 -18.07 7.20 -19.96
N ARG A 155 -17.64 8.06 -20.89
CA ARG A 155 -16.50 7.78 -21.79
C ARG A 155 -15.15 7.59 -21.10
N SER A 156 -15.01 7.92 -19.81
CA SER A 156 -13.75 7.74 -19.08
C SER A 156 -13.68 6.40 -18.34
N TYR A 157 -14.82 5.76 -18.05
CA TYR A 157 -14.89 4.49 -17.33
C TYR A 157 -15.60 3.35 -18.08
N CYS A 158 -16.40 3.65 -19.10
CA CYS A 158 -16.92 2.65 -20.04
C CYS A 158 -15.89 2.38 -21.13
N VAL A 159 -14.78 1.80 -20.73
CA VAL A 159 -13.61 1.62 -21.60
C VAL A 159 -13.82 0.46 -22.57
N PRO A 160 -13.40 0.58 -23.84
CA PRO A 160 -13.57 -0.48 -24.83
C PRO A 160 -12.73 -1.73 -24.55
N TRP A 161 -11.59 -1.57 -23.91
CA TRP A 161 -10.67 -2.68 -23.59
C TRP A 161 -10.22 -2.59 -22.14
N PRO A 162 -10.92 -3.23 -21.19
CA PRO A 162 -10.66 -3.09 -19.75
C PRO A 162 -9.45 -3.90 -19.27
N HIS A 163 -8.26 -3.60 -19.79
CA HIS A 163 -6.97 -4.16 -19.38
C HIS A 163 -6.28 -3.22 -18.38
N TYR A 164 -6.88 -3.06 -17.19
CA TYR A 164 -6.38 -2.10 -16.19
C TYR A 164 -5.01 -2.46 -15.60
N ASP A 165 -4.63 -3.71 -15.61
CA ASP A 165 -3.28 -4.17 -15.26
C ASP A 165 -2.23 -3.69 -16.28
N ASP A 166 -2.46 -3.90 -17.58
CA ASP A 166 -1.58 -3.39 -18.65
C ASP A 166 -1.55 -1.84 -18.65
N TYR A 167 -2.69 -1.19 -18.39
CA TYR A 167 -2.74 0.26 -18.27
C TYR A 167 -1.77 0.78 -17.21
N ILE A 168 -1.76 0.18 -16.00
CA ILE A 168 -0.85 0.61 -14.95
C ILE A 168 0.59 0.18 -15.24
N ALA A 169 0.80 -1.11 -15.55
CA ALA A 169 2.14 -1.67 -15.67
C ALA A 169 2.89 -1.19 -16.93
N ARG A 170 2.17 -0.76 -17.97
CA ARG A 170 2.76 -0.34 -19.26
C ARG A 170 2.48 1.12 -19.58
N ASP A 171 1.22 1.52 -19.74
CA ASP A 171 0.90 2.86 -20.28
C ASP A 171 1.32 3.95 -19.28
N VAL A 172 0.97 3.80 -17.98
CA VAL A 172 1.35 4.75 -16.93
C VAL A 172 2.88 4.77 -16.76
N VAL A 173 3.52 3.60 -16.63
CA VAL A 173 4.98 3.51 -16.46
C VAL A 173 5.71 4.14 -17.64
N GLN A 174 5.32 3.84 -18.88
CA GLN A 174 5.95 4.41 -20.08
C GLN A 174 5.70 5.91 -20.18
N HIS A 175 4.50 6.41 -19.82
CA HIS A 175 4.23 7.84 -19.77
C HIS A 175 5.15 8.55 -18.78
N MET A 176 5.30 7.99 -17.57
CA MET A 176 6.20 8.53 -16.55
C MET A 176 7.65 8.55 -16.99
N ASP A 177 8.14 7.46 -17.61
CA ASP A 177 9.52 7.37 -18.06
C ASP A 177 9.85 8.34 -19.23
N ARG A 178 8.85 8.65 -20.07
CA ARG A 178 9.00 9.58 -21.20
C ARG A 178 8.87 11.04 -20.79
N SER A 179 8.01 11.32 -19.81
CA SER A 179 7.62 12.70 -19.47
C SER A 179 8.36 13.25 -18.25
N TYR A 180 8.96 12.38 -17.44
CA TYR A 180 9.59 12.72 -16.17
C TYR A 180 10.97 12.10 -16.03
N ARG A 181 11.78 12.66 -15.14
CA ARG A 181 13.11 12.12 -14.82
C ARG A 181 13.03 10.93 -13.87
N THR A 182 12.42 9.85 -14.30
CA THR A 182 12.39 8.58 -13.57
C THR A 182 13.64 7.76 -13.85
N ARG A 183 14.02 6.88 -12.92
CA ARG A 183 14.90 5.74 -13.18
C ARG A 183 14.03 4.65 -13.80
N SER A 184 14.29 4.31 -15.07
CA SER A 184 13.38 3.51 -15.91
C SER A 184 13.59 2.01 -15.83
N ASP A 185 14.16 1.51 -14.76
CA ASP A 185 14.37 0.06 -14.53
C ASP A 185 13.53 -0.45 -13.34
N ARG A 186 13.37 -1.77 -13.27
CA ARG A 186 12.63 -2.46 -12.22
C ARG A 186 13.08 -2.08 -10.81
N ALA A 187 14.40 -2.01 -10.59
CA ALA A 187 14.97 -1.81 -9.26
C ALA A 187 14.53 -0.48 -8.61
N HIS A 188 14.03 0.45 -9.42
CA HIS A 188 13.62 1.78 -9.00
C HIS A 188 12.10 2.01 -9.16
N ARG A 189 11.28 0.94 -9.22
CA ARG A 189 9.83 1.05 -9.32
C ARG A 189 9.12 0.31 -8.20
N GLY A 190 8.24 1.02 -7.50
CA GLY A 190 7.34 0.47 -6.49
C GLY A 190 5.88 0.79 -6.80
N VAL A 191 4.98 -0.02 -6.27
CA VAL A 191 3.54 0.22 -6.36
C VAL A 191 2.90 0.09 -4.99
N ALA A 192 1.97 0.97 -4.67
CA ALA A 192 1.21 0.93 -3.42
C ALA A 192 -0.25 1.28 -3.65
N GLY A 193 -1.09 0.98 -2.70
CA GLY A 193 -2.49 1.38 -2.76
C GLY A 193 -3.29 0.95 -1.53
N LEU A 194 -4.53 1.41 -1.48
CA LEU A 194 -5.46 1.09 -0.41
C LEU A 194 -6.68 0.34 -0.94
N SER A 195 -7.24 -0.57 -0.14
CA SER A 195 -8.49 -1.28 -0.47
C SER A 195 -8.41 -1.98 -1.85
N MET A 196 -9.22 -1.57 -2.82
CA MET A 196 -9.10 -1.97 -4.23
C MET A 196 -7.68 -1.72 -4.77
N GLY A 197 -7.09 -0.55 -4.47
CA GLY A 197 -5.71 -0.24 -4.87
C GLY A 197 -4.67 -1.10 -4.13
N GLY A 198 -4.95 -1.52 -2.90
CA GLY A 198 -4.13 -2.48 -2.16
C GLY A 198 -4.12 -3.87 -2.82
N TYR A 199 -5.28 -4.33 -3.28
CA TYR A 199 -5.39 -5.51 -4.15
C TYR A 199 -4.58 -5.30 -5.43
N GLY A 200 -4.79 -4.17 -6.13
CA GLY A 200 -4.08 -3.84 -7.37
C GLY A 200 -2.56 -3.81 -7.20
N ALA A 201 -2.05 -3.21 -6.12
CA ALA A 201 -0.62 -3.15 -5.87
C ALA A 201 0.03 -4.54 -5.77
N ILE A 202 -0.61 -5.45 -5.04
CA ILE A 202 -0.10 -6.81 -4.89
C ILE A 202 -0.22 -7.61 -6.18
N THR A 203 -1.38 -7.56 -6.85
CA THR A 203 -1.59 -8.33 -8.09
C THR A 203 -0.70 -7.84 -9.23
N LEU A 204 -0.50 -6.53 -9.37
CA LEU A 204 0.41 -5.96 -10.36
C LEU A 204 1.87 -6.39 -10.12
N ALA A 205 2.34 -6.35 -8.88
CA ALA A 205 3.71 -6.77 -8.58
C ALA A 205 3.93 -8.28 -8.81
N LEU A 206 2.92 -9.12 -8.57
CA LEU A 206 2.98 -10.55 -8.84
C LEU A 206 2.83 -10.90 -10.32
N ALA A 207 2.03 -10.13 -11.07
CA ALA A 207 1.80 -10.36 -12.50
C ALA A 207 2.92 -9.78 -13.38
N TYR A 208 3.50 -8.65 -12.97
CA TYR A 208 4.57 -7.94 -13.68
C TYR A 208 5.83 -7.80 -12.79
N PRO A 209 6.42 -8.93 -12.36
CA PRO A 209 7.59 -8.92 -11.48
C PRO A 209 8.84 -8.35 -12.16
N GLU A 210 8.83 -8.17 -13.48
CA GLU A 210 9.86 -7.47 -14.26
C GLU A 210 9.68 -5.95 -14.25
N VAL A 211 8.52 -5.43 -13.83
CA VAL A 211 8.21 -4.00 -13.78
C VAL A 211 8.41 -3.43 -12.38
N PHE A 212 7.89 -4.11 -11.36
CA PHE A 212 7.88 -3.64 -9.97
C PHE A 212 8.80 -4.45 -9.07
N ALA A 213 9.69 -3.77 -8.35
CA ALA A 213 10.57 -4.40 -7.36
C ALA A 213 9.92 -4.51 -5.99
N ALA A 214 8.95 -3.65 -5.66
CA ALA A 214 8.28 -3.62 -4.37
C ALA A 214 6.80 -3.30 -4.51
N ALA A 215 5.99 -3.84 -3.60
CA ALA A 215 4.59 -3.47 -3.46
C ALA A 215 4.17 -3.30 -1.99
N ALA A 216 3.30 -2.33 -1.73
CA ALA A 216 2.70 -2.11 -0.41
C ALA A 216 1.17 -2.03 -0.51
N SER A 217 0.48 -2.76 0.37
CA SER A 217 -0.98 -2.82 0.43
C SER A 217 -1.49 -2.34 1.78
N HIS A 218 -2.32 -1.29 1.77
CA HIS A 218 -3.09 -0.87 2.93
C HIS A 218 -4.51 -1.43 2.83
N SER A 219 -4.92 -2.26 3.75
CA SER A 219 -6.30 -2.82 3.82
C SER A 219 -6.78 -3.45 2.50
N GLY A 220 -5.90 -4.12 1.76
CA GLY A 220 -6.22 -4.70 0.45
C GLY A 220 -7.25 -5.83 0.53
N VAL A 221 -8.04 -6.03 -0.53
CA VAL A 221 -8.94 -7.18 -0.69
C VAL A 221 -8.12 -8.35 -1.24
N LEU A 222 -7.30 -9.00 -0.38
CA LEU A 222 -6.21 -9.90 -0.81
C LEU A 222 -6.58 -11.37 -0.91
N SER A 223 -7.77 -11.75 -0.48
CA SER A 223 -8.31 -13.11 -0.64
C SER A 223 -9.79 -13.04 -1.04
N PRO A 224 -10.10 -12.54 -2.26
CA PRO A 224 -11.48 -12.26 -2.68
C PRO A 224 -12.34 -13.53 -2.76
N ARG A 225 -11.74 -14.71 -2.70
CA ARG A 225 -12.43 -16.00 -2.71
C ARG A 225 -12.65 -16.59 -1.31
N LEU A 226 -12.13 -15.97 -0.26
CA LEU A 226 -12.25 -16.49 1.10
C LEU A 226 -13.73 -16.48 1.55
N ARG A 227 -14.20 -17.63 2.05
CA ARG A 227 -15.56 -17.75 2.62
C ARG A 227 -15.64 -17.04 3.97
N ILE A 228 -16.79 -16.43 4.25
CA ILE A 228 -17.03 -15.81 5.56
C ILE A 228 -16.92 -16.86 6.65
N GLY A 229 -16.20 -16.54 7.72
CA GLY A 229 -16.01 -17.42 8.88
C GLY A 229 -15.16 -18.65 8.63
N ALA A 230 -14.57 -18.80 7.45
CA ALA A 230 -13.63 -19.88 7.18
C ALA A 230 -12.38 -19.75 8.05
N LEU A 231 -11.95 -20.85 8.65
CA LEU A 231 -10.71 -20.94 9.42
C LEU A 231 -9.51 -21.20 8.50
N PRO A 232 -8.31 -20.80 8.87
CA PRO A 232 -7.10 -21.08 8.10
C PRO A 232 -6.85 -22.57 7.86
N THR A 233 -7.36 -23.43 8.77
CA THR A 233 -7.27 -24.90 8.71
C THR A 233 -8.30 -25.53 7.79
N ASP A 234 -9.33 -24.81 7.35
CA ASP A 234 -10.38 -25.36 6.49
C ASP A 234 -9.83 -25.67 5.10
N SER A 235 -9.85 -26.93 4.69
CA SER A 235 -9.46 -27.33 3.33
C SER A 235 -10.37 -26.73 2.24
N ALA A 236 -11.61 -26.42 2.60
CA ALA A 236 -12.64 -25.82 1.74
C ALA A 236 -12.88 -24.34 2.01
N ARG A 237 -11.86 -23.59 2.52
CA ARG A 237 -12.05 -22.19 2.90
C ARG A 237 -12.32 -21.21 1.75
N TYR A 238 -12.08 -21.62 0.51
CA TYR A 238 -12.36 -20.80 -0.67
C TYR A 238 -13.68 -21.16 -1.35
N GLY A 239 -14.42 -20.13 -1.77
CA GLY A 239 -15.68 -20.30 -2.49
C GLY A 239 -15.49 -21.07 -3.80
N ARG A 240 -16.39 -22.02 -4.02
CA ARG A 240 -16.43 -22.91 -5.20
C ARG A 240 -17.63 -22.63 -6.11
N THR A 241 -18.62 -21.90 -5.58
CA THR A 241 -19.82 -21.48 -6.30
C THR A 241 -19.93 -19.95 -6.32
N LEU A 242 -20.70 -19.40 -7.27
CA LEU A 242 -20.95 -17.97 -7.32
C LEU A 242 -21.62 -17.44 -6.06
N ASP A 243 -22.53 -18.21 -5.47
CA ASP A 243 -23.21 -17.83 -4.22
C ASP A 243 -22.24 -17.74 -3.04
N GLU A 244 -21.27 -18.63 -2.95
CA GLU A 244 -20.23 -18.57 -1.94
C GLU A 244 -19.31 -17.38 -2.14
N LEU A 245 -18.93 -17.09 -3.40
CA LEU A 245 -18.14 -15.91 -3.77
C LEU A 245 -18.91 -14.62 -3.48
N ALA A 246 -20.21 -14.55 -3.81
CA ALA A 246 -21.06 -13.40 -3.54
C ALA A 246 -21.14 -13.09 -2.03
N ARG A 247 -21.36 -14.13 -1.21
CA ARG A 247 -21.34 -13.97 0.26
C ARG A 247 -19.98 -13.48 0.77
N GLY A 248 -18.89 -14.03 0.25
CA GLY A 248 -17.51 -13.61 0.60
C GLY A 248 -17.20 -12.17 0.20
N ALA A 249 -17.63 -11.79 -0.99
CA ALA A 249 -17.44 -10.44 -1.53
C ALA A 249 -18.29 -9.37 -0.84
N ARG A 250 -19.37 -9.76 -0.15
CA ARG A 250 -20.27 -8.83 0.58
C ARG A 250 -20.78 -7.71 -0.34
N HIS A 251 -20.69 -6.45 0.11
CA HIS A 251 -21.07 -5.25 -0.65
C HIS A 251 -20.22 -4.98 -1.89
N LEU A 252 -19.08 -5.64 -2.04
CA LEU A 252 -18.25 -5.55 -3.25
C LEU A 252 -18.72 -6.46 -4.39
N TRP A 253 -19.70 -7.36 -4.13
CA TRP A 253 -20.14 -8.34 -5.12
C TRP A 253 -20.51 -7.74 -6.47
N PRO A 254 -21.31 -6.66 -6.59
CA PRO A 254 -21.65 -6.08 -7.87
C PRO A 254 -20.40 -5.67 -8.68
N SER A 255 -19.46 -4.99 -8.04
CA SER A 255 -18.21 -4.55 -8.67
C SER A 255 -17.31 -5.73 -9.04
N LEU A 256 -17.07 -6.66 -8.11
CA LEU A 256 -16.22 -7.82 -8.37
C LEU A 256 -16.82 -8.76 -9.43
N ARG A 257 -18.15 -8.94 -9.44
CA ARG A 257 -18.82 -9.74 -10.46
C ARG A 257 -18.61 -9.15 -11.88
N THR A 258 -18.69 -7.84 -12.02
CA THR A 258 -18.44 -7.16 -13.30
C THR A 258 -17.02 -7.41 -13.78
N VAL A 259 -16.04 -7.26 -12.89
CA VAL A 259 -14.61 -7.36 -13.21
C VAL A 259 -14.14 -8.81 -13.32
N PHE A 260 -14.49 -9.66 -12.33
CA PHE A 260 -14.00 -11.05 -12.24
C PHE A 260 -14.91 -12.03 -13.01
N GLY A 261 -16.11 -11.59 -13.40
CA GLY A 261 -17.06 -12.39 -14.15
C GLY A 261 -17.87 -13.37 -13.31
N THR A 262 -18.63 -14.21 -14.03
CA THR A 262 -19.51 -15.24 -13.44
C THR A 262 -18.91 -16.65 -13.53
N ASP A 263 -17.62 -16.75 -13.85
CA ASP A 263 -16.87 -18.01 -13.85
C ASP A 263 -15.90 -18.09 -12.68
N THR A 264 -16.02 -19.12 -11.88
CA THR A 264 -15.16 -19.36 -10.70
C THR A 264 -13.70 -19.59 -11.07
N ILE A 265 -13.41 -20.04 -12.29
CA ILE A 265 -12.05 -20.19 -12.84
C ILE A 265 -11.43 -18.80 -13.07
N ALA A 266 -12.21 -17.86 -13.64
CA ALA A 266 -11.80 -16.47 -13.84
C ALA A 266 -11.48 -15.78 -12.52
N TRP A 267 -12.29 -16.02 -11.47
CA TRP A 267 -12.01 -15.55 -10.10
C TRP A 267 -10.70 -16.11 -9.55
N ARG A 268 -10.46 -17.40 -9.78
CA ARG A 268 -9.20 -18.03 -9.36
C ARG A 268 -7.98 -17.42 -10.07
N GLY A 269 -8.14 -17.05 -11.34
CA GLY A 269 -7.08 -16.38 -12.10
C GLY A 269 -6.70 -15.00 -11.55
N ARG A 270 -7.62 -14.31 -10.85
CA ARG A 270 -7.47 -12.97 -10.26
C ARG A 270 -7.22 -12.98 -8.75
N ASP A 271 -7.07 -14.15 -8.16
CA ASP A 271 -6.77 -14.32 -6.74
C ASP A 271 -5.27 -14.13 -6.49
N PRO A 272 -4.84 -13.18 -5.63
CA PRO A 272 -3.42 -12.93 -5.34
C PRO A 272 -2.64 -14.16 -4.92
N ARG A 273 -3.25 -15.07 -4.13
CA ARG A 273 -2.64 -16.34 -3.75
C ARG A 273 -2.30 -17.19 -4.97
N THR A 274 -3.26 -17.36 -5.88
CA THR A 274 -3.04 -18.14 -7.10
C THR A 274 -1.97 -17.50 -7.99
N MET A 275 -1.88 -16.16 -8.02
CA MET A 275 -0.81 -15.45 -8.73
C MET A 275 0.56 -15.75 -8.08
N ALA A 276 0.67 -15.72 -6.77
CA ALA A 276 1.89 -16.09 -6.06
C ALA A 276 2.27 -17.57 -6.31
N GLU A 277 1.30 -18.50 -6.24
CA GLU A 277 1.50 -19.90 -6.57
C GLU A 277 2.03 -20.13 -8.01
N ARG A 278 1.61 -19.30 -8.98
CA ARG A 278 2.10 -19.35 -10.37
C ARG A 278 3.47 -18.70 -10.55
N LEU A 279 3.80 -17.69 -9.75
CA LEU A 279 5.09 -17.02 -9.81
C LEU A 279 6.20 -17.88 -9.16
N ALA A 280 5.89 -18.63 -8.11
CA ALA A 280 6.85 -19.43 -7.35
C ALA A 280 7.75 -20.33 -8.23
N PRO A 281 7.23 -21.17 -9.16
CA PRO A 281 8.08 -22.03 -9.99
C PRO A 281 8.93 -21.21 -10.99
N ARG A 282 8.51 -20.02 -11.40
CA ARG A 282 9.32 -19.13 -12.24
C ARG A 282 10.50 -18.57 -11.47
N VAL A 283 10.29 -18.22 -10.21
CA VAL A 283 11.37 -17.73 -9.32
C VAL A 283 12.33 -18.87 -8.99
N ALA A 284 11.82 -20.04 -8.63
CA ALA A 284 12.66 -21.22 -8.36
C ALA A 284 13.55 -21.62 -9.57
N ALA A 285 13.05 -21.38 -10.79
CA ALA A 285 13.81 -21.62 -12.03
C ALA A 285 14.72 -20.44 -12.44
N GLY A 286 14.86 -19.38 -11.63
CA GLY A 286 15.64 -18.19 -11.94
C GLY A 286 15.08 -17.32 -13.08
N ARG A 287 13.81 -17.54 -13.47
CA ARG A 287 13.14 -16.82 -14.57
C ARG A 287 12.35 -15.60 -14.13
N ALA A 288 12.27 -15.37 -12.84
CA ALA A 288 11.66 -14.19 -12.23
C ALA A 288 12.29 -13.93 -10.85
N THR A 289 12.02 -12.75 -10.31
CA THR A 289 12.43 -12.40 -8.93
C THR A 289 11.20 -11.95 -8.17
N TRP A 290 11.03 -12.42 -6.92
CA TRP A 290 9.96 -11.93 -6.07
C TRP A 290 10.02 -10.42 -5.92
N PRO A 291 8.89 -9.70 -6.01
CA PRO A 291 8.82 -8.35 -5.48
C PRO A 291 8.93 -8.40 -3.94
N ALA A 292 9.50 -7.38 -3.33
CA ALA A 292 9.38 -7.19 -1.89
C ALA A 292 7.94 -6.76 -1.57
N LEU A 293 7.30 -7.41 -0.59
CA LEU A 293 5.90 -7.20 -0.27
C LEU A 293 5.71 -6.68 1.16
N ARG A 294 4.88 -5.65 1.31
CA ARG A 294 4.38 -5.17 2.60
C ARG A 294 2.86 -5.12 2.60
N LEU A 295 2.26 -5.64 3.66
CA LEU A 295 0.83 -5.68 3.88
C LEU A 295 0.54 -5.09 5.25
N ASP A 296 -0.41 -4.20 5.36
CA ASP A 296 -0.96 -3.76 6.64
C ASP A 296 -2.48 -3.62 6.61
N ILE A 297 -3.09 -3.81 7.78
CA ILE A 297 -4.55 -3.76 7.95
C ILE A 297 -4.93 -3.38 9.37
N GLY A 298 -6.05 -2.68 9.50
CA GLY A 298 -6.69 -2.41 10.79
C GLY A 298 -7.33 -3.66 11.39
N ILE A 299 -7.21 -3.87 12.69
CA ILE A 299 -7.81 -5.02 13.38
C ILE A 299 -9.35 -4.97 13.41
N GLU A 300 -9.94 -3.78 13.19
CA GLU A 300 -11.39 -3.55 13.08
C GLU A 300 -11.85 -3.54 11.60
N ASP A 301 -10.93 -3.76 10.66
CA ASP A 301 -11.25 -3.80 9.24
C ASP A 301 -11.94 -5.11 8.86
N ILE A 302 -13.04 -5.03 8.12
CA ILE A 302 -13.81 -6.20 7.69
C ILE A 302 -13.02 -7.15 6.77
N TRP A 303 -11.93 -6.66 6.13
CA TRP A 303 -11.06 -7.45 5.26
C TRP A 303 -9.85 -8.05 5.98
N MET A 304 -9.74 -7.87 7.30
CA MET A 304 -8.66 -8.42 8.10
C MET A 304 -8.49 -9.95 7.92
N PRO A 305 -9.57 -10.78 7.90
CA PRO A 305 -9.40 -12.22 7.65
C PRO A 305 -8.77 -12.54 6.28
N GLN A 306 -9.07 -11.75 5.24
CA GLN A 306 -8.48 -11.94 3.92
C GLN A 306 -6.98 -11.62 3.91
N ASN A 307 -6.55 -10.57 4.63
CA ASN A 307 -5.14 -10.21 4.74
C ASN A 307 -4.35 -11.27 5.52
N ARG A 308 -4.91 -11.81 6.61
CA ARG A 308 -4.31 -12.94 7.35
C ARG A 308 -4.17 -14.19 6.48
N ASP A 309 -5.21 -14.53 5.71
CA ASP A 309 -5.19 -15.70 4.81
C ASP A 309 -4.11 -15.56 3.73
N PHE A 310 -3.99 -14.39 3.14
CA PHE A 310 -2.98 -14.14 2.12
C PHE A 310 -1.55 -14.12 2.70
N ALA A 311 -1.33 -13.47 3.85
CA ALA A 311 -0.04 -13.50 4.53
C ALA A 311 0.39 -14.92 4.89
N ALA A 312 -0.54 -15.74 5.40
CA ALA A 312 -0.28 -17.16 5.65
C ALA A 312 0.05 -17.95 4.37
N ALA A 313 -0.60 -17.61 3.25
CA ALA A 313 -0.29 -18.22 1.95
C ALA A 313 1.12 -17.85 1.47
N LEU A 314 1.53 -16.59 1.61
CA LEU A 314 2.89 -16.16 1.29
C LEU A 314 3.95 -16.86 2.16
N ALA A 315 3.68 -16.97 3.46
CA ALA A 315 4.56 -17.70 4.39
C ALA A 315 4.69 -19.19 3.99
N GLY A 316 3.57 -19.82 3.63
CA GLY A 316 3.55 -21.23 3.17
C GLY A 316 4.30 -21.46 1.85
N LEU A 317 4.44 -20.42 1.01
CA LEU A 317 5.22 -20.45 -0.23
C LEU A 317 6.68 -20.02 -0.03
N GLY A 318 7.08 -19.65 1.19
CA GLY A 318 8.41 -19.14 1.49
C GLY A 318 8.69 -17.76 0.89
N VAL A 319 7.65 -16.97 0.60
CA VAL A 319 7.79 -15.62 0.03
C VAL A 319 8.11 -14.61 1.13
N PRO A 320 9.25 -13.91 1.07
CA PRO A 320 9.56 -12.86 2.03
C PRO A 320 8.56 -11.72 1.96
N HIS A 321 7.96 -11.36 3.09
CA HIS A 321 7.00 -10.26 3.17
C HIS A 321 6.96 -9.66 4.58
N GLU A 322 6.56 -8.37 4.68
CA GLU A 322 6.18 -7.72 5.92
C GLU A 322 4.65 -7.77 6.05
N TYR A 323 4.14 -8.26 7.15
CA TYR A 323 2.71 -8.19 7.50
C TYR A 323 2.53 -7.53 8.86
N ARG A 324 1.62 -6.56 8.94
CA ARG A 324 1.34 -5.82 10.17
C ARG A 324 -0.17 -5.63 10.37
N GLU A 325 -0.60 -5.75 11.61
CA GLU A 325 -1.94 -5.42 12.07
C GLU A 325 -1.84 -4.26 13.06
N TYR A 326 -2.69 -3.24 12.89
CA TYR A 326 -2.69 -2.06 13.75
C TYR A 326 -4.11 -1.75 14.23
N PRO A 327 -4.31 -1.03 15.36
CA PRO A 327 -5.61 -0.50 15.70
C PRO A 327 -6.17 0.36 14.58
N GLY A 328 -7.47 0.19 14.27
CA GLY A 328 -8.18 0.98 13.27
C GLY A 328 -9.00 0.15 12.29
N ALA A 329 -9.80 0.85 11.50
CA ALA A 329 -10.77 0.29 10.56
C ALA A 329 -10.48 0.71 9.11
N HIS A 330 -11.36 0.33 8.17
CA HIS A 330 -11.26 0.62 6.73
C HIS A 330 -11.51 2.09 6.43
N THR A 331 -10.60 2.99 6.82
CA THR A 331 -10.81 4.45 6.78
C THR A 331 -9.56 5.22 6.40
N TRP A 332 -9.75 6.42 5.84
CA TRP A 332 -8.66 7.34 5.51
C TRP A 332 -7.78 7.74 6.70
N PRO A 333 -8.29 7.97 7.93
CA PRO A 333 -7.44 8.18 9.10
C PRO A 333 -6.43 7.07 9.32
N TYR A 334 -6.87 5.80 9.22
CA TYR A 334 -6.01 4.63 9.32
C TYR A 334 -4.90 4.68 8.23
N TRP A 335 -5.29 4.81 6.96
CA TRP A 335 -4.32 4.78 5.85
C TRP A 335 -3.31 5.93 5.92
N ARG A 336 -3.74 7.14 6.30
CA ARG A 336 -2.82 8.27 6.50
C ARG A 336 -1.81 8.03 7.60
N SER A 337 -2.22 7.42 8.71
CA SER A 337 -1.31 7.17 9.84
C SER A 337 -0.24 6.13 9.53
N HIS A 338 -0.51 5.20 8.60
CA HIS A 338 0.41 4.13 8.20
C HIS A 338 1.11 4.35 6.86
N LEU A 339 0.84 5.47 6.19
CA LEU A 339 1.52 5.86 4.96
C LEU A 339 3.05 6.05 5.12
N PRO A 340 3.58 6.60 6.25
CA PRO A 340 5.02 6.70 6.47
C PRO A 340 5.76 5.36 6.42
N GLU A 341 5.19 4.30 6.98
CA GLU A 341 5.81 2.99 6.99
C GLU A 341 5.87 2.36 5.60
N SER A 342 4.79 2.50 4.80
CA SER A 342 4.78 1.99 3.43
C SER A 342 5.73 2.75 2.52
N LEU A 343 5.79 4.08 2.63
CA LEU A 343 6.77 4.93 1.93
C LEU A 343 8.19 4.54 2.30
N GLY A 344 8.47 4.42 3.61
CA GLY A 344 9.78 4.01 4.10
C GLY A 344 10.17 2.60 3.62
N PHE A 345 9.22 1.66 3.60
CA PHE A 345 9.45 0.32 3.06
C PHE A 345 9.79 0.37 1.57
N LEU A 346 8.96 1.02 0.76
CA LEU A 346 9.18 1.09 -0.69
C LEU A 346 10.53 1.73 -1.00
N LEU A 347 10.85 2.87 -0.39
CA LEU A 347 12.08 3.62 -0.66
C LEU A 347 13.36 2.97 -0.10
N ARG A 348 13.24 1.99 0.81
CA ARG A 348 14.38 1.12 1.14
C ARG A 348 14.71 0.14 0.02
N VAL A 349 13.71 -0.28 -0.76
CA VAL A 349 13.87 -1.25 -1.84
C VAL A 349 14.23 -0.59 -3.17
N VAL A 350 13.55 0.51 -3.52
CA VAL A 350 13.60 1.13 -4.87
C VAL A 350 14.40 2.45 -4.93
N ARG A 351 15.33 2.66 -4.04
CA ARG A 351 16.15 3.87 -3.94
C ARG A 351 17.27 3.97 -4.97
#